data_0e9dc2d0962721849d62e758570228c6
#
_entry.id   0e9dc2d0962721849d62e758570228c6
#
_cell.length_a   1.000
_cell.length_b   1.000
_cell.length_c   1.000
_cell.angle_alpha   90.00
_cell.angle_beta   90.00
_cell.angle_gamma   90.00
#
_symmetry.space_group_name_H-M   'P 1'
#
loop_
_entity.id
_entity.type
_entity.pdbx_description
1 polymer ?
#
loop_
_entity_poly.entity_id
_entity_poly.type
_entity_poly.pdbx_seq_one_letter_code
_entity_poly.pdbx_strand_id
1 'polypeptide(L)'
;MTQSTSPAPSLPYQAPRDALFKAIGAAAAGAAAILVLFVLPAERGIDLTGAGKALGLTRMAGGAESDGPDAPAAPAAPALAVPPQTRENIAAATPWRSDEKTVTLAPHSGIEVKAHMGQGDHLVFRWTSTGPIRMDMHGEPKGAKDGAFTDYWKQKNLTEARGSFTAPFEGTHGWYWRNGGETPVTITLNTNGFYRDLFEPPAE
;
A
#
# COMPACT_ATOMS: atom_id res chain seq x y z
N MET A 1 -48.38 42.16 -42.96
CA MET A 1 -47.16 42.81 -42.47
C MET A 1 -47.17 42.83 -40.94
N THR A 2 -46.61 41.86 -40.28
CA THR A 2 -46.57 41.77 -38.82
C THR A 2 -45.19 42.27 -38.39
N GLN A 3 -45.14 43.41 -37.71
CA GLN A 3 -43.93 43.97 -37.15
C GLN A 3 -43.54 43.16 -35.86
N SER A 4 -42.43 42.53 -35.88
CA SER A 4 -41.80 41.92 -34.71
C SER A 4 -41.10 43.00 -33.89
N THR A 5 -41.62 43.33 -32.74
CA THR A 5 -40.93 44.21 -31.76
C THR A 5 -39.95 43.42 -30.95
N SER A 6 -38.66 43.63 -31.21
CA SER A 6 -37.57 43.09 -30.35
C SER A 6 -37.64 43.78 -28.97
N PRO A 7 -37.50 43.00 -27.86
CA PRO A 7 -37.43 43.63 -26.54
C PRO A 7 -36.12 44.42 -26.38
N ALA A 8 -36.23 45.59 -25.74
CA ALA A 8 -35.08 46.45 -25.47
C ALA A 8 -34.10 45.75 -24.54
N PRO A 9 -32.75 45.93 -24.72
CA PRO A 9 -31.75 45.37 -23.84
C PRO A 9 -31.92 45.92 -22.42
N SER A 10 -32.06 45.02 -21.43
CA SER A 10 -32.10 45.38 -20.02
C SER A 10 -30.74 45.97 -19.60
N LEU A 11 -30.75 47.19 -19.04
CA LEU A 11 -29.57 47.82 -18.50
C LEU A 11 -29.01 46.93 -17.36
N PRO A 12 -27.66 46.79 -17.24
CA PRO A 12 -27.08 46.03 -16.15
C PRO A 12 -27.47 46.67 -14.81
N TYR A 13 -27.96 45.83 -13.88
CA TYR A 13 -28.31 46.26 -12.54
C TYR A 13 -27.09 46.82 -11.80
N GLN A 14 -27.11 48.10 -11.46
CA GLN A 14 -26.06 48.75 -10.62
C GLN A 14 -26.60 48.82 -9.20
N ALA A 15 -25.96 48.03 -8.30
CA ALA A 15 -26.30 48.07 -6.89
C ALA A 15 -25.92 49.46 -6.29
N PRO A 16 -26.74 50.03 -5.39
CA PRO A 16 -26.40 51.26 -4.66
C PRO A 16 -25.09 51.05 -3.90
N ARG A 17 -24.22 52.07 -3.91
CA ARG A 17 -22.91 52.01 -3.24
C ARG A 17 -23.03 51.61 -1.78
N ASP A 18 -24.01 52.16 -1.07
CA ASP A 18 -24.26 51.85 0.34
C ASP A 18 -24.63 50.38 0.58
N ALA A 19 -25.40 49.76 -0.32
CA ALA A 19 -25.72 48.37 -0.26
C ALA A 19 -24.48 47.49 -0.51
N LEU A 20 -23.58 47.92 -1.41
CA LEU A 20 -22.33 47.24 -1.68
C LEU A 20 -21.39 47.30 -0.46
N PHE A 21 -21.22 48.48 0.16
CA PHE A 21 -20.37 48.60 1.38
C PHE A 21 -20.95 47.79 2.55
N LYS A 22 -22.26 47.74 2.73
CA LYS A 22 -22.88 46.89 3.77
C LYS A 22 -22.67 45.42 3.50
N ALA A 23 -22.80 44.99 2.23
CA ALA A 23 -22.57 43.59 1.83
C ALA A 23 -21.10 43.20 2.03
N ILE A 24 -20.14 44.06 1.67
CA ILE A 24 -18.72 43.82 1.87
C ILE A 24 -18.40 43.75 3.39
N GLY A 25 -18.94 44.66 4.19
CA GLY A 25 -18.76 44.63 5.65
C GLY A 25 -19.33 43.36 6.29
N ALA A 26 -20.50 42.92 5.87
CA ALA A 26 -21.08 41.66 6.35
C ALA A 26 -20.29 40.45 5.93
N ALA A 27 -19.80 40.42 4.69
CA ALA A 27 -18.95 39.33 4.20
C ALA A 27 -17.60 39.28 4.95
N ALA A 28 -16.96 40.41 5.20
CA ALA A 28 -15.74 40.51 5.97
C ALA A 28 -15.91 40.05 7.43
N ALA A 29 -17.03 40.44 8.07
CA ALA A 29 -17.34 39.97 9.42
C ALA A 29 -17.59 38.44 9.46
N GLY A 30 -18.29 37.91 8.49
CA GLY A 30 -18.48 36.46 8.34
C GLY A 30 -17.17 35.69 8.13
N ALA A 31 -16.30 36.22 7.27
CA ALA A 31 -14.98 35.63 7.04
C ALA A 31 -14.09 35.66 8.30
N ALA A 32 -14.10 36.78 9.04
CA ALA A 32 -13.37 36.88 10.30
C ALA A 32 -13.91 35.88 11.35
N ALA A 33 -15.23 35.73 11.45
CA ALA A 33 -15.84 34.75 12.34
C ALA A 33 -15.43 33.31 11.98
N ILE A 34 -15.45 32.95 10.72
CA ILE A 34 -15.00 31.61 10.25
C ILE A 34 -13.52 31.42 10.58
N LEU A 35 -12.68 32.41 10.31
CA LEU A 35 -11.25 32.36 10.62
C LEU A 35 -11.00 32.09 12.10
N VAL A 36 -11.64 32.84 12.99
CA VAL A 36 -11.42 32.78 14.45
C VAL A 36 -12.04 31.52 15.05
N LEU A 37 -13.22 31.09 14.62
CA LEU A 37 -13.96 30.00 15.23
C LEU A 37 -13.53 28.62 14.70
N PHE A 38 -13.06 28.55 13.45
CA PHE A 38 -12.79 27.27 12.78
C PHE A 38 -11.36 27.15 12.29
N VAL A 39 -10.86 28.12 11.51
CA VAL A 39 -9.57 27.99 10.84
C VAL A 39 -8.41 28.08 11.84
N LEU A 40 -8.39 29.09 12.72
CA LEU A 40 -7.32 29.20 13.73
C LEU A 40 -7.25 28.01 14.68
N PRO A 41 -8.38 27.51 15.23
CA PRO A 41 -8.35 26.29 16.04
C PRO A 41 -7.90 25.04 15.27
N ALA A 42 -8.36 24.87 14.02
CA ALA A 42 -8.06 23.68 13.23
C ALA A 42 -6.61 23.66 12.70
N GLU A 43 -6.08 24.81 12.27
CA GLU A 43 -4.77 24.90 11.61
C GLU A 43 -3.62 25.25 12.58
N ARG A 44 -3.91 25.96 13.63
CA ARG A 44 -2.90 26.52 14.55
C ARG A 44 -3.11 26.16 16.02
N GLY A 45 -4.20 25.46 16.36
CA GLY A 45 -4.52 25.17 17.75
C GLY A 45 -4.91 26.38 18.58
N ILE A 46 -5.04 27.60 17.97
CA ILE A 46 -5.33 28.85 18.66
C ILE A 46 -6.85 29.00 18.79
N ASP A 47 -7.36 28.75 19.98
CA ASP A 47 -8.80 28.82 20.28
C ASP A 47 -9.11 30.00 21.21
N LEU A 48 -9.46 31.15 20.62
CA LEU A 48 -9.77 32.38 21.35
C LEU A 48 -11.15 32.38 22.01
N THR A 49 -12.02 31.45 21.59
CA THR A 49 -13.44 31.44 21.98
C THR A 49 -13.86 30.20 22.74
N GLY A 50 -13.03 29.17 22.80
CA GLY A 50 -13.39 27.86 23.33
C GLY A 50 -14.21 26.99 22.37
N ALA A 51 -14.66 27.52 21.21
CA ALA A 51 -15.45 26.80 20.25
C ALA A 51 -14.63 25.70 19.54
N GLY A 52 -13.38 25.97 19.27
CA GLY A 52 -12.47 25.02 18.65
C GLY A 52 -12.26 23.77 19.52
N LYS A 53 -12.10 23.96 20.82
CA LYS A 53 -11.99 22.86 21.80
C LYS A 53 -13.30 22.09 21.93
N ALA A 54 -14.42 22.78 22.00
CA ALA A 54 -15.75 22.16 22.10
C ALA A 54 -16.10 21.31 20.86
N LEU A 55 -15.63 21.71 19.67
CA LEU A 55 -15.84 21.01 18.40
C LEU A 55 -14.70 20.02 18.07
N GLY A 56 -13.67 19.90 18.93
CA GLY A 56 -12.54 19.01 18.69
C GLY A 56 -11.55 19.49 17.63
N LEU A 57 -11.68 20.72 17.12
CA LEU A 57 -10.87 21.26 16.02
C LEU A 57 -9.41 21.49 16.42
N THR A 58 -9.15 21.84 17.68
CA THR A 58 -7.78 22.02 18.19
C THR A 58 -6.93 20.75 18.14
N ARG A 59 -7.55 19.57 18.10
CA ARG A 59 -6.85 18.29 17.92
C ARG A 59 -6.34 18.10 16.48
N MET A 60 -6.87 18.82 15.53
CA MET A 60 -6.45 18.73 14.12
C MET A 60 -5.17 19.52 13.85
N ALA A 61 -4.92 20.59 14.64
CA ALA A 61 -3.71 21.41 14.54
C ALA A 61 -2.47 20.77 15.20
N GLY A 62 -2.67 19.77 16.04
CA GLY A 62 -1.61 19.15 16.83
C GLY A 62 -1.13 17.84 16.29
N GLY A 63 -0.23 17.88 15.35
CA GLY A 63 0.83 16.90 15.33
C GLY A 63 1.89 17.30 16.34
N ALA A 64 1.77 16.86 17.60
CA ALA A 64 2.71 16.94 18.71
C ALA A 64 2.36 17.91 19.85
N GLU A 65 2.29 17.32 21.04
CA GLU A 65 2.49 17.88 22.37
C GLU A 65 1.46 18.93 22.88
N SER A 66 0.48 18.44 23.62
CA SER A 66 -0.19 19.25 24.64
C SER A 66 0.15 18.72 26.03
N ASP A 67 1.13 19.32 26.66
CA ASP A 67 1.26 19.28 28.12
C ASP A 67 0.10 20.06 28.75
N GLY A 68 -0.88 19.33 29.25
CA GLY A 68 -1.94 19.83 30.12
C GLY A 68 -2.37 18.71 31.04
N PRO A 69 -2.34 18.90 32.38
CA PRO A 69 -2.75 17.85 33.31
C PRO A 69 -4.28 17.67 33.30
N ASP A 70 -4.70 16.40 33.42
CA ASP A 70 -6.04 15.93 33.73
C ASP A 70 -7.09 15.87 32.61
N ALA A 71 -6.89 14.93 31.68
CA ALA A 71 -8.00 14.12 31.19
C ALA A 71 -7.60 12.64 31.29
N PRO A 72 -8.50 11.72 31.73
CA PRO A 72 -8.16 10.29 31.74
C PRO A 72 -7.81 9.88 30.31
N ALA A 73 -6.55 9.49 30.12
CA ALA A 73 -6.06 8.99 28.86
C ALA A 73 -6.90 7.80 28.42
N ALA A 74 -7.60 7.92 27.30
CA ALA A 74 -8.04 6.74 26.57
C ALA A 74 -6.79 5.87 26.38
N PRO A 75 -6.89 4.51 26.53
CA PRO A 75 -5.73 3.66 26.34
C PRO A 75 -5.13 3.95 24.98
N ALA A 76 -3.91 4.47 24.98
CA ALA A 76 -3.16 4.74 23.77
C ALA A 76 -3.11 3.43 23.01
N ALA A 77 -3.63 3.40 21.78
CA ALA A 77 -3.36 2.31 20.88
C ALA A 77 -1.85 2.09 20.89
N PRO A 78 -1.35 0.84 21.00
CA PRO A 78 0.08 0.60 21.07
C PRO A 78 0.72 1.31 19.88
N ALA A 79 1.61 2.26 20.17
CA ALA A 79 2.35 2.95 19.15
C ALA A 79 3.04 1.86 18.33
N LEU A 80 2.74 1.77 17.03
CA LEU A 80 3.46 0.88 16.13
C LEU A 80 4.93 1.26 16.25
N ALA A 81 5.71 0.42 16.92
CA ALA A 81 7.15 0.58 17.00
C ALA A 81 7.70 0.36 15.59
N VAL A 82 7.83 1.45 14.84
CA VAL A 82 8.49 1.41 13.53
C VAL A 82 9.98 1.20 13.80
N PRO A 83 10.58 0.09 13.33
CA PRO A 83 12.01 -0.12 13.49
C PRO A 83 12.79 1.06 12.89
N PRO A 84 13.93 1.46 13.48
CA PRO A 84 14.76 2.51 12.93
C PRO A 84 15.12 2.21 11.48
N GLN A 85 14.86 3.14 10.57
CA GLN A 85 15.22 3.03 9.15
C GLN A 85 16.66 3.52 8.99
N THR A 86 17.61 2.63 9.17
CA THR A 86 19.04 2.90 8.99
C THR A 86 19.53 2.28 7.69
N ARG A 87 20.72 2.69 7.23
CA ARG A 87 21.35 2.10 6.05
C ARG A 87 21.51 0.58 6.18
N GLU A 88 21.86 0.11 7.37
CA GLU A 88 22.07 -1.31 7.69
C GLU A 88 20.78 -2.13 7.54
N ASN A 89 19.62 -1.49 7.78
CA ASN A 89 18.31 -2.13 7.65
C ASN A 89 17.70 -1.99 6.24
N ILE A 90 18.24 -1.07 5.42
CA ILE A 90 17.72 -0.77 4.08
C ILE A 90 18.58 -1.38 2.98
N ALA A 91 19.91 -1.31 3.13
CA ALA A 91 20.84 -1.80 2.11
C ALA A 91 20.97 -3.33 2.19
N ALA A 92 20.60 -4.02 1.11
CA ALA A 92 20.83 -5.46 0.98
C ALA A 92 22.24 -5.75 0.47
N ALA A 93 22.89 -6.77 1.03
CA ALA A 93 24.19 -7.27 0.56
C ALA A 93 24.05 -8.18 -0.68
N THR A 94 22.91 -8.87 -0.80
CA THR A 94 22.61 -9.72 -1.94
C THR A 94 22.28 -8.88 -3.17
N PRO A 95 22.77 -9.23 -4.38
CA PRO A 95 22.48 -8.48 -5.59
C PRO A 95 21.00 -8.38 -5.91
N TRP A 96 20.58 -7.22 -6.43
CA TRP A 96 19.25 -7.08 -7.03
C TRP A 96 19.17 -7.84 -8.34
N ARG A 97 18.07 -8.58 -8.53
CA ARG A 97 17.77 -9.34 -9.76
C ARG A 97 16.35 -9.09 -10.23
N SER A 98 16.17 -9.32 -11.52
CA SER A 98 14.87 -9.35 -12.19
C SER A 98 14.92 -10.50 -13.20
N ASP A 99 14.19 -11.56 -12.93
CA ASP A 99 14.20 -12.76 -13.76
C ASP A 99 12.78 -13.12 -14.23
N GLU A 100 12.69 -13.65 -15.45
CA GLU A 100 11.52 -14.35 -15.96
C GLU A 100 11.90 -15.79 -16.27
N LYS A 101 11.08 -16.74 -15.82
CA LYS A 101 11.27 -18.16 -16.07
C LYS A 101 9.97 -18.81 -16.55
N THR A 102 10.04 -19.48 -17.69
CA THR A 102 8.90 -20.23 -18.23
C THR A 102 9.20 -21.72 -18.20
N VAL A 103 8.26 -22.50 -17.65
CA VAL A 103 8.34 -23.96 -17.54
C VAL A 103 7.06 -24.59 -18.07
N THR A 104 7.16 -25.77 -18.70
CA THR A 104 6.00 -26.51 -19.17
C THR A 104 5.92 -27.86 -18.48
N LEU A 105 4.80 -28.11 -17.84
CA LEU A 105 4.46 -29.35 -17.14
C LEU A 105 3.66 -30.26 -18.03
N ALA A 106 4.16 -31.47 -18.29
CA ALA A 106 3.38 -32.54 -18.90
C ALA A 106 2.19 -32.92 -17.98
N PRO A 107 1.18 -33.64 -18.49
CA PRO A 107 0.15 -34.25 -17.66
C PRO A 107 0.75 -35.03 -16.49
N HIS A 108 0.16 -34.85 -15.29
CA HIS A 108 0.55 -35.54 -14.04
C HIS A 108 1.98 -35.31 -13.57
N SER A 109 2.70 -34.37 -14.17
CA SER A 109 4.08 -34.03 -13.76
C SER A 109 4.15 -32.83 -12.81
N GLY A 110 5.31 -32.65 -12.18
CA GLY A 110 5.64 -31.51 -11.34
C GLY A 110 7.03 -30.96 -11.64
N ILE A 111 7.27 -29.72 -11.22
CA ILE A 111 8.56 -29.06 -11.33
C ILE A 111 8.80 -28.15 -10.13
N GLU A 112 10.03 -28.03 -9.76
CA GLU A 112 10.49 -27.11 -8.73
C GLU A 112 11.27 -25.94 -9.35
N VAL A 113 11.01 -24.72 -8.85
CA VAL A 113 11.82 -23.54 -9.16
C VAL A 113 12.16 -22.85 -7.83
N LYS A 114 13.44 -22.71 -7.56
CA LYS A 114 13.98 -22.17 -6.30
C LYS A 114 14.93 -21.01 -6.54
N ALA A 115 15.08 -20.17 -5.53
CA ALA A 115 16.08 -19.12 -5.43
C ALA A 115 16.97 -19.34 -4.21
N HIS A 116 18.28 -19.14 -4.33
CA HIS A 116 19.16 -19.04 -3.17
C HIS A 116 19.04 -17.65 -2.56
N MET A 117 18.68 -17.60 -1.28
CA MET A 117 18.46 -16.36 -0.53
C MET A 117 19.19 -16.41 0.81
N GLY A 118 19.76 -15.28 1.20
CA GLY A 118 20.21 -15.06 2.58
C GLY A 118 19.02 -14.77 3.50
N GLN A 119 19.22 -14.96 4.81
CA GLN A 119 18.20 -14.55 5.78
C GLN A 119 17.91 -13.04 5.66
N GLY A 120 16.64 -12.67 5.55
CA GLY A 120 16.19 -11.28 5.39
C GLY A 120 16.17 -10.80 3.95
N ASP A 121 16.71 -11.53 2.98
CA ASP A 121 16.56 -11.22 1.57
C ASP A 121 15.09 -11.21 1.18
N HIS A 122 14.72 -10.32 0.26
CA HIS A 122 13.33 -10.08 -0.09
C HIS A 122 13.14 -10.11 -1.61
N LEU A 123 12.07 -10.76 -2.05
CA LEU A 123 11.64 -10.73 -3.44
C LEU A 123 10.13 -10.49 -3.55
N VAL A 124 9.72 -9.93 -4.67
CA VAL A 124 8.33 -9.90 -5.13
C VAL A 124 8.21 -10.85 -6.31
N PHE A 125 7.06 -11.49 -6.43
CA PHE A 125 6.81 -12.45 -7.51
C PHE A 125 5.41 -12.33 -8.08
N ARG A 126 5.29 -12.74 -9.32
CA ARG A 126 4.03 -13.06 -9.99
C ARG A 126 4.27 -14.24 -10.91
N TRP A 127 3.36 -15.20 -10.89
CA TRP A 127 3.31 -16.23 -11.91
C TRP A 127 1.90 -16.40 -12.45
N THR A 128 1.82 -16.88 -13.69
CA THR A 128 0.57 -17.26 -14.37
C THR A 128 0.73 -18.64 -15.00
N SER A 129 -0.36 -19.36 -15.16
CA SER A 129 -0.37 -20.65 -15.85
C SER A 129 -1.51 -20.76 -16.85
N THR A 130 -1.30 -21.55 -17.90
CA THR A 130 -2.30 -21.78 -18.95
C THR A 130 -3.44 -22.72 -18.51
N GLY A 131 -3.33 -23.34 -17.35
CA GLY A 131 -4.36 -24.22 -16.76
C GLY A 131 -4.21 -24.31 -15.25
N PRO A 132 -5.20 -24.90 -14.55
CA PRO A 132 -5.17 -25.01 -13.10
C PRO A 132 -4.07 -25.98 -12.64
N ILE A 133 -3.32 -25.55 -11.63
CA ILE A 133 -2.22 -26.31 -11.01
C ILE A 133 -2.36 -26.36 -9.49
N ARG A 134 -1.68 -27.30 -8.86
CA ARG A 134 -1.34 -27.25 -7.44
C ARG A 134 -0.01 -26.57 -7.27
N MET A 135 0.05 -25.63 -6.33
CA MET A 135 1.27 -24.96 -5.91
C MET A 135 1.59 -25.31 -4.45
N ASP A 136 2.89 -25.43 -4.18
CA ASP A 136 3.47 -25.63 -2.87
C ASP A 136 4.71 -24.73 -2.78
N MET A 137 4.61 -23.65 -2.00
CA MET A 137 5.73 -22.74 -1.75
C MET A 137 6.39 -23.14 -0.43
N HIS A 138 7.69 -23.40 -0.48
CA HIS A 138 8.45 -23.86 0.68
C HIS A 138 9.92 -23.42 0.59
N GLY A 139 10.67 -23.66 1.68
CA GLY A 139 12.11 -23.38 1.73
C GLY A 139 12.87 -24.43 2.51
N GLU A 140 14.14 -24.60 2.15
CA GLU A 140 15.07 -25.53 2.77
C GLU A 140 16.27 -24.74 3.33
N PRO A 141 16.54 -24.86 4.64
CA PRO A 141 17.71 -24.25 5.23
C PRO A 141 19.02 -24.80 4.64
N LYS A 142 20.01 -23.95 4.50
CA LYS A 142 21.35 -24.35 4.06
C LYS A 142 21.93 -25.43 4.99
N GLY A 143 22.35 -26.55 4.42
CA GLY A 143 22.87 -27.68 5.18
C GLY A 143 21.82 -28.47 5.98
N ALA A 144 20.55 -28.30 5.66
CA ALA A 144 19.47 -29.13 6.22
C ALA A 144 19.70 -30.61 5.91
N LYS A 145 19.17 -31.47 6.78
CA LYS A 145 19.11 -32.91 6.49
C LYS A 145 18.13 -33.16 5.35
N ASP A 146 18.37 -34.21 4.56
CA ASP A 146 17.50 -34.59 3.44
C ASP A 146 16.02 -34.61 3.86
N GLY A 147 15.20 -33.93 3.07
CA GLY A 147 13.74 -33.80 3.31
C GLY A 147 13.32 -32.80 4.40
N ALA A 148 14.24 -32.05 5.00
CA ALA A 148 13.88 -31.01 5.97
C ALA A 148 13.57 -29.70 5.26
N PHE A 149 12.29 -29.31 5.25
CA PHE A 149 11.81 -28.08 4.65
C PHE A 149 10.77 -27.37 5.54
N THR A 150 10.53 -26.11 5.24
CA THR A 150 9.48 -25.29 5.88
C THR A 150 8.43 -24.89 4.86
N ASP A 151 7.19 -25.25 5.10
CA ASP A 151 6.06 -24.86 4.27
C ASP A 151 5.67 -23.40 4.52
N TYR A 152 5.33 -22.70 3.43
CA TYR A 152 4.84 -21.32 3.48
C TYR A 152 3.40 -21.20 2.98
N TRP A 153 3.12 -21.76 1.78
CA TRP A 153 1.81 -21.63 1.16
C TRP A 153 1.52 -22.81 0.22
N LYS A 154 0.46 -23.56 0.49
CA LYS A 154 -0.03 -24.66 -0.34
C LYS A 154 -1.44 -24.39 -0.81
N GLN A 155 -1.66 -24.48 -2.13
CA GLN A 155 -3.00 -24.28 -2.68
C GLN A 155 -3.19 -25.09 -3.98
N LYS A 156 -4.45 -25.50 -4.25
CA LYS A 156 -4.85 -26.22 -5.45
C LYS A 156 -5.69 -25.32 -6.36
N ASN A 157 -5.78 -25.71 -7.63
CA ASN A 157 -6.63 -25.08 -8.64
C ASN A 157 -6.31 -23.59 -8.87
N LEU A 158 -5.04 -23.22 -8.82
CA LEU A 158 -4.58 -21.88 -9.13
C LEU A 158 -4.20 -21.76 -10.60
N THR A 159 -4.48 -20.61 -11.20
CA THR A 159 -3.99 -20.20 -12.52
C THR A 159 -3.05 -19.00 -12.44
N GLU A 160 -2.96 -18.36 -11.29
CA GLU A 160 -2.02 -17.27 -11.00
C GLU A 160 -1.78 -17.13 -9.51
N ALA A 161 -0.64 -16.55 -9.14
CA ALA A 161 -0.43 -15.96 -7.83
C ALA A 161 0.57 -14.83 -7.92
N ARG A 162 0.55 -13.95 -6.91
CA ARG A 162 1.47 -12.84 -6.73
C ARG A 162 1.65 -12.53 -5.26
N GLY A 163 2.82 -12.03 -4.92
CA GLY A 163 3.10 -11.70 -3.54
C GLY A 163 4.50 -11.16 -3.33
N SER A 164 4.82 -10.96 -2.06
CA SER A 164 6.16 -10.65 -1.58
C SER A 164 6.59 -11.70 -0.56
N PHE A 165 7.86 -12.00 -0.54
CA PHE A 165 8.45 -13.01 0.34
C PHE A 165 9.76 -12.49 0.92
N THR A 166 9.93 -12.65 2.23
CA THR A 166 11.19 -12.41 2.93
C THR A 166 11.72 -13.74 3.46
N ALA A 167 12.94 -14.07 3.12
CA ALA A 167 13.57 -15.32 3.52
C ALA A 167 13.76 -15.40 5.04
N PRO A 168 13.14 -16.36 5.74
CA PRO A 168 13.26 -16.48 7.19
C PRO A 168 14.62 -17.04 7.63
N PHE A 169 15.37 -17.65 6.71
CA PHE A 169 16.70 -18.23 6.92
C PHE A 169 17.51 -18.24 5.62
N GLU A 170 18.84 -18.40 5.74
CA GLU A 170 19.69 -18.65 4.58
C GLU A 170 19.42 -20.06 4.01
N GLY A 171 19.12 -20.14 2.71
CA GLY A 171 18.78 -21.39 2.06
C GLY A 171 18.22 -21.25 0.67
N THR A 172 17.44 -22.23 0.26
CA THR A 172 16.68 -22.21 -1.00
C THR A 172 15.21 -22.04 -0.72
N HIS A 173 14.55 -21.16 -1.46
CA HIS A 173 13.15 -20.83 -1.30
C HIS A 173 12.47 -20.77 -2.66
N GLY A 174 11.25 -21.30 -2.79
CA GLY A 174 10.59 -21.27 -4.09
C GLY A 174 9.30 -22.06 -4.14
N TRP A 175 9.01 -22.54 -5.31
CA TRP A 175 7.72 -23.13 -5.66
C TRP A 175 7.91 -24.52 -6.25
N TYR A 176 7.10 -25.46 -5.79
CA TYR A 176 6.81 -26.70 -6.48
C TYR A 176 5.44 -26.57 -7.12
N TRP A 177 5.35 -26.74 -8.42
CA TRP A 177 4.09 -26.81 -9.16
C TRP A 177 3.81 -28.21 -9.66
N ARG A 178 2.57 -28.63 -9.59
CA ARG A 178 2.11 -29.91 -10.10
C ARG A 178 0.89 -29.74 -11.00
N ASN A 179 0.99 -30.25 -12.21
CA ASN A 179 -0.13 -30.40 -13.14
C ASN A 179 -0.86 -31.71 -12.82
N GLY A 180 -2.10 -31.61 -12.33
CA GLY A 180 -2.96 -32.78 -12.08
C GLY A 180 -3.92 -33.10 -13.23
N GLY A 181 -3.86 -32.31 -14.32
CA GLY A 181 -4.73 -32.46 -15.50
C GLY A 181 -4.15 -33.35 -16.59
N GLU A 182 -4.95 -33.57 -17.66
CA GLU A 182 -4.63 -34.43 -18.81
C GLU A 182 -3.92 -33.68 -19.95
N THR A 183 -3.80 -32.36 -19.87
CA THR A 183 -3.16 -31.52 -20.91
C THR A 183 -1.92 -30.83 -20.35
N PRO A 184 -0.89 -30.55 -21.15
CA PRO A 184 0.27 -29.78 -20.72
C PRO A 184 -0.13 -28.39 -20.25
N VAL A 185 0.54 -27.87 -19.20
CA VAL A 185 0.35 -26.55 -18.63
C VAL A 185 1.67 -25.80 -18.62
N THR A 186 1.67 -24.57 -19.14
CA THR A 186 2.85 -23.69 -19.13
C THR A 186 2.69 -22.65 -18.02
N ILE A 187 3.75 -22.47 -17.23
CA ILE A 187 3.82 -21.50 -16.14
C ILE A 187 4.88 -20.47 -16.50
N THR A 188 4.56 -19.19 -16.36
CA THR A 188 5.51 -18.07 -16.47
C THR A 188 5.63 -17.40 -15.12
N LEU A 189 6.82 -17.45 -14.53
CA LEU A 189 7.20 -16.84 -13.26
C LEU A 189 8.04 -15.59 -13.53
N ASN A 190 7.65 -14.49 -12.91
CA ASN A 190 8.43 -13.25 -12.86
C ASN A 190 8.80 -12.98 -11.40
N THR A 191 10.08 -12.69 -11.15
CA THR A 191 10.62 -12.35 -9.83
C THR A 191 11.48 -11.10 -9.89
N ASN A 192 11.38 -10.25 -8.85
CA ASN A 192 12.23 -9.07 -8.68
C ASN A 192 12.62 -8.98 -7.21
N GLY A 193 13.90 -8.77 -6.92
CA GLY A 193 14.33 -8.66 -5.53
C GLY A 193 15.79 -9.02 -5.30
N PHE A 194 16.11 -9.34 -4.07
CA PHE A 194 17.44 -9.69 -3.61
C PHE A 194 17.55 -11.21 -3.47
N TYR A 195 18.22 -11.86 -4.41
CA TYR A 195 18.50 -13.28 -4.39
C TYR A 195 19.68 -13.57 -5.32
N ARG A 196 20.35 -14.72 -5.12
CA ARG A 196 21.57 -15.04 -5.86
C ARG A 196 21.29 -15.53 -7.28
N ASP A 197 20.30 -16.40 -7.43
CA ASP A 197 19.90 -17.03 -8.69
C ASP A 197 18.47 -17.53 -8.62
N LEU A 198 17.93 -17.92 -9.78
CA LEU A 198 16.67 -18.61 -9.92
C LEU A 198 16.92 -19.89 -10.74
N PHE A 199 16.73 -21.06 -10.15
CA PHE A 199 17.14 -22.34 -10.72
C PHE A 199 16.08 -23.44 -10.58
N GLU A 200 16.23 -24.49 -11.36
CA GLU A 200 15.49 -25.73 -11.21
C GLU A 200 16.39 -26.74 -10.50
N PRO A 201 16.04 -27.24 -9.32
CA PRO A 201 16.76 -28.35 -8.71
C PRO A 201 16.77 -29.57 -9.62
N PRO A 202 17.83 -30.40 -9.59
CA PRO A 202 17.81 -31.69 -10.28
C PRO A 202 16.61 -32.52 -9.80
N ALA A 203 15.97 -33.24 -10.73
CA ALA A 203 14.92 -34.18 -10.36
C ALA A 203 15.50 -35.29 -9.46
N GLU A 204 14.86 -35.51 -8.32
CA GLU A 204 15.16 -36.63 -7.43
C GLU A 204 14.73 -37.97 -8.02
#